data_1af00af2aabc7b2e52323955dcadecb5
#
_entry.id   1af00af2aabc7b2e52323955dcadecb5
#
_cell.length_a   1.000
_cell.length_b   1.000
_cell.length_c   1.000
_cell.angle_alpha   90.00
_cell.angle_beta   90.00
_cell.angle_gamma   90.00
#
_symmetry.space_group_name_H-M   'P 1'
#
loop_
_entity.id
_entity.type
_entity.pdbx_description
1 polymer ?
#
loop_
_entity_poly.entity_id
_entity_poly.type
_entity_poly.pdbx_seq_one_letter_code
_entity_poly.pdbx_strand_id
1 'polypeptide(L)'
;TIDLQKRLCIPGLWDAHIHFYYWSLGLQQVQLSGCSDLAEMLSRIESDLERHSGNAWSTGWGWNETFWKNQKPPTRHDLDRVTGLERPALFYRSDMHSAVANTAALDLAGLLEGERQVEGGVIEREPGGTPTGILRELAINAIRDHIPAPNGQHTDEALGAGLAELHSYGITGICEQRMKDQEDGPKALA
;
A
#
# COMPACT_ATOMS: atom_id res chain seq x y z
N THR A 1 -16.11 -9.71 41.34
CA THR A 1 -16.54 -10.94 40.60
C THR A 1 -17.23 -10.47 39.33
N ILE A 2 -16.82 -11.02 38.17
CA ILE A 2 -17.44 -10.78 36.87
C ILE A 2 -18.20 -12.05 36.49
N ASP A 3 -19.50 -11.92 36.19
CA ASP A 3 -20.31 -13.04 35.69
C ASP A 3 -20.06 -13.20 34.18
N LEU A 4 -19.47 -14.29 33.78
CA LEU A 4 -19.18 -14.58 32.37
C LEU A 4 -20.39 -15.15 31.60
N GLN A 5 -21.55 -15.34 32.26
CA GLN A 5 -22.77 -15.86 31.63
C GLN A 5 -22.50 -17.15 30.83
N LYS A 6 -21.75 -18.07 31.41
CA LYS A 6 -21.30 -19.37 30.82
C LYS A 6 -20.37 -19.20 29.59
N ARG A 7 -19.82 -18.01 29.34
CA ARG A 7 -18.81 -17.81 28.29
C ARG A 7 -17.44 -18.28 28.78
N LEU A 8 -16.63 -18.78 27.84
CA LEU A 8 -15.24 -19.13 28.10
C LEU A 8 -14.40 -17.83 28.20
N CYS A 9 -13.49 -17.82 29.17
CA CYS A 9 -12.45 -16.79 29.26
C CYS A 9 -11.10 -17.48 29.00
N ILE A 10 -10.35 -16.90 28.06
CA ILE A 10 -8.99 -17.33 27.75
C ILE A 10 -8.05 -16.12 27.86
N PRO A 11 -6.74 -16.31 28.06
CA PRO A 11 -5.77 -15.24 27.89
C PRO A 11 -5.88 -14.62 26.50
N GLY A 12 -5.55 -13.33 26.37
CA GLY A 12 -5.47 -12.69 25.08
C GLY A 12 -4.46 -13.39 24.15
N LEU A 13 -4.73 -13.37 22.87
CA LEU A 13 -3.84 -13.96 21.88
C LEU A 13 -2.56 -13.11 21.74
N TRP A 14 -1.49 -13.76 21.36
CA TRP A 14 -0.20 -13.13 21.09
C TRP A 14 0.25 -13.44 19.67
N ASP A 15 0.52 -12.38 18.88
CA ASP A 15 1.14 -12.54 17.57
C ASP A 15 2.67 -12.40 17.70
N ALA A 16 3.37 -13.50 17.44
CA ALA A 16 4.82 -13.59 17.62
C ALA A 16 5.62 -13.01 16.41
N HIS A 17 4.95 -12.63 15.30
CA HIS A 17 5.62 -12.12 14.12
C HIS A 17 4.67 -11.24 13.29
N ILE A 18 4.73 -9.95 13.49
CA ILE A 18 3.92 -8.96 12.75
C ILE A 18 4.79 -7.79 12.28
N HIS A 19 4.39 -7.15 11.18
CA HIS A 19 4.90 -5.84 10.74
C HIS A 19 3.86 -4.77 11.06
N PHE A 20 3.60 -4.57 12.35
CA PHE A 20 2.48 -3.79 12.86
C PHE A 20 2.50 -2.33 12.38
N TYR A 21 3.68 -1.69 12.38
CA TYR A 21 3.82 -0.31 11.93
C TYR A 21 3.35 -0.14 10.47
N TYR A 22 3.93 -0.92 9.55
CA TYR A 22 3.59 -0.84 8.13
C TYR A 22 2.17 -1.32 7.84
N TRP A 23 1.73 -2.36 8.54
CA TRP A 23 0.37 -2.84 8.40
C TRP A 23 -0.65 -1.80 8.86
N SER A 24 -0.41 -1.11 9.97
CA SER A 24 -1.29 -0.04 10.48
C SER A 24 -1.37 1.14 9.50
N LEU A 25 -0.24 1.58 8.95
CA LEU A 25 -0.23 2.59 7.89
C LEU A 25 -0.98 2.10 6.64
N GLY A 26 -0.84 0.81 6.31
CA GLY A 26 -1.53 0.17 5.20
C GLY A 26 -3.05 0.16 5.35
N LEU A 27 -3.61 0.14 6.57
CA LEU A 27 -5.05 0.20 6.81
C LEU A 27 -5.68 1.53 6.33
N GLN A 28 -4.88 2.59 6.25
CA GLN A 28 -5.32 3.91 5.77
C GLN A 28 -5.13 4.10 4.26
N GLN A 29 -4.57 3.11 3.57
CA GLN A 29 -4.38 3.12 2.13
C GLN A 29 -5.55 2.42 1.41
N VAL A 30 -5.63 2.61 0.10
CA VAL A 30 -6.64 1.94 -0.72
C VAL A 30 -6.50 0.43 -0.65
N GLN A 31 -7.54 -0.26 -0.15
CA GLN A 31 -7.58 -1.71 -0.07
C GLN A 31 -8.08 -2.31 -1.39
N LEU A 32 -7.19 -2.96 -2.12
CA LEU A 32 -7.46 -3.52 -3.44
C LEU A 32 -7.56 -5.06 -3.43
N SER A 33 -7.43 -5.67 -2.25
CA SER A 33 -7.58 -7.11 -2.09
C SER A 33 -9.00 -7.54 -2.45
N GLY A 34 -9.11 -8.64 -3.20
CA GLY A 34 -10.40 -9.21 -3.58
C GLY A 34 -11.12 -8.48 -4.72
N CYS A 35 -10.51 -7.47 -5.37
CA CYS A 35 -11.07 -6.91 -6.59
C CYS A 35 -11.23 -8.01 -7.65
N SER A 36 -12.43 -8.11 -8.24
CA SER A 36 -12.78 -9.11 -9.24
C SER A 36 -12.25 -8.78 -10.64
N ASP A 37 -11.97 -7.52 -10.90
CA ASP A 37 -11.46 -7.01 -12.18
C ASP A 37 -10.85 -5.61 -12.05
N LEU A 38 -10.34 -5.10 -13.18
CA LEU A 38 -9.76 -3.75 -13.27
C LEU A 38 -10.79 -2.65 -12.97
N ALA A 39 -12.04 -2.82 -13.38
CA ALA A 39 -13.06 -1.80 -13.18
C ALA A 39 -13.36 -1.61 -11.68
N GLU A 40 -13.47 -2.70 -10.92
CA GLU A 40 -13.63 -2.65 -9.47
C GLU A 40 -12.40 -2.02 -8.79
N MET A 41 -11.19 -2.37 -9.23
CA MET A 41 -9.96 -1.74 -8.72
C MET A 41 -10.01 -0.22 -8.91
N LEU A 42 -10.31 0.25 -10.12
CA LEU A 42 -10.36 1.69 -10.42
C LEU A 42 -11.47 2.40 -9.65
N SER A 43 -12.63 1.78 -9.49
CA SER A 43 -13.75 2.33 -8.69
C SER A 43 -13.37 2.50 -7.21
N ARG A 44 -12.62 1.55 -6.62
CA ARG A 44 -12.14 1.69 -5.23
C ARG A 44 -11.14 2.84 -5.11
N ILE A 45 -10.24 2.99 -6.08
CA ILE A 45 -9.28 4.11 -6.12
C ILE A 45 -10.03 5.45 -6.22
N GLU A 46 -11.00 5.57 -7.13
CA GLU A 46 -11.80 6.79 -7.32
C GLU A 46 -12.56 7.16 -6.04
N SER A 47 -13.22 6.21 -5.40
CA SER A 47 -13.92 6.43 -4.12
C SER A 47 -12.99 6.88 -3.00
N ASP A 48 -11.74 6.42 -2.98
CA ASP A 48 -10.74 6.85 -2.01
C ASP A 48 -10.26 8.28 -2.29
N LEU A 49 -10.06 8.61 -3.55
CA LEU A 49 -9.66 9.96 -3.99
C LEU A 49 -10.69 11.03 -3.61
N GLU A 50 -11.98 10.69 -3.68
CA GLU A 50 -13.07 11.58 -3.23
C GLU A 50 -13.01 11.84 -1.72
N ARG A 51 -12.76 10.77 -0.93
CA ARG A 51 -12.66 10.86 0.54
C ARG A 51 -11.41 11.57 1.01
N HIS A 52 -10.31 11.41 0.29
CA HIS A 52 -8.98 11.91 0.64
C HIS A 52 -8.45 12.92 -0.40
N SER A 53 -9.30 13.87 -0.81
CA SER A 53 -8.98 14.83 -1.87
C SER A 53 -7.77 15.73 -1.57
N GLY A 54 -7.40 15.91 -0.30
CA GLY A 54 -6.25 16.70 0.14
C GLY A 54 -4.91 15.95 0.12
N ASN A 55 -4.89 14.65 -0.11
CA ASN A 55 -3.64 13.88 -0.12
C ASN A 55 -2.79 14.19 -1.36
N ALA A 56 -1.49 14.40 -1.16
CA ALA A 56 -0.55 14.65 -2.25
C ALA A 56 -0.30 13.40 -3.12
N TRP A 57 -0.45 12.19 -2.53
CA TRP A 57 -0.29 10.89 -3.19
C TRP A 57 -1.51 10.02 -3.00
N SER A 58 -1.75 9.13 -3.98
CA SER A 58 -2.69 8.01 -3.83
C SER A 58 -1.91 6.71 -3.76
N THR A 59 -2.07 5.97 -2.67
CA THR A 59 -1.35 4.71 -2.44
C THR A 59 -2.31 3.62 -1.98
N GLY A 60 -1.98 2.37 -2.30
CA GLY A 60 -2.78 1.22 -1.92
C GLY A 60 -2.08 -0.08 -2.23
N TRP A 61 -2.74 -1.19 -1.89
CA TRP A 61 -2.15 -2.51 -2.08
C TRP A 61 -3.20 -3.61 -2.19
N GLY A 62 -2.76 -4.76 -2.72
CA GLY A 62 -3.56 -5.98 -2.66
C GLY A 62 -4.20 -6.41 -3.96
N TRP A 63 -4.07 -5.63 -5.07
CA TRP A 63 -4.60 -6.10 -6.36
C TRP A 63 -3.88 -7.38 -6.83
N ASN A 64 -4.63 -8.23 -7.56
CA ASN A 64 -4.08 -9.47 -8.10
C ASN A 64 -4.87 -9.89 -9.34
N GLU A 65 -4.32 -9.58 -10.50
CA GLU A 65 -4.91 -9.85 -11.81
C GLU A 65 -5.03 -11.34 -12.14
N THR A 66 -4.31 -12.21 -11.43
CA THR A 66 -4.39 -13.66 -11.70
C THR A 66 -5.78 -14.23 -11.41
N PHE A 67 -6.55 -13.55 -10.55
CA PHE A 67 -7.95 -13.91 -10.28
C PHE A 67 -8.96 -13.22 -11.21
N TRP A 68 -8.49 -12.29 -12.06
CA TRP A 68 -9.36 -11.60 -13.00
C TRP A 68 -9.60 -12.41 -14.26
N LYS A 69 -10.77 -12.23 -14.85
CA LYS A 69 -11.17 -12.97 -16.05
C LYS A 69 -10.19 -12.80 -17.23
N ASN A 70 -9.65 -11.60 -17.40
CA ASN A 70 -8.73 -11.27 -18.48
C ASN A 70 -7.25 -11.42 -18.10
N GLN A 71 -6.94 -11.59 -16.80
CA GLN A 71 -5.59 -11.73 -16.24
C GLN A 71 -4.57 -10.66 -16.71
N LYS A 72 -5.07 -9.47 -17.09
CA LYS A 72 -4.22 -8.37 -17.53
C LYS A 72 -3.92 -7.45 -16.33
N PRO A 73 -2.65 -7.16 -16.05
CA PRO A 73 -2.30 -6.19 -15.01
C PRO A 73 -2.79 -4.80 -15.40
N PRO A 74 -3.06 -3.93 -14.42
CA PRO A 74 -3.37 -2.53 -14.66
C PRO A 74 -2.15 -1.82 -15.27
N THR A 75 -2.38 -0.76 -16.05
CA THR A 75 -1.34 0.07 -16.63
C THR A 75 -1.40 1.50 -16.06
N ARG A 76 -0.34 2.32 -16.30
CA ARG A 76 -0.36 3.74 -15.96
C ARG A 76 -1.56 4.47 -16.57
N HIS A 77 -1.94 4.11 -17.82
CA HIS A 77 -3.07 4.72 -18.50
C HIS A 77 -4.41 4.39 -17.86
N ASP A 78 -4.53 3.21 -17.25
CA ASP A 78 -5.72 2.84 -16.49
C ASP A 78 -5.84 3.70 -15.23
N LEU A 79 -4.72 3.92 -14.53
CA LEU A 79 -4.69 4.77 -13.35
C LEU A 79 -4.93 6.24 -13.70
N ASP A 80 -4.31 6.77 -14.75
CA ASP A 80 -4.44 8.17 -15.19
C ASP A 80 -5.90 8.59 -15.38
N ARG A 81 -6.78 7.64 -15.79
CA ARG A 81 -8.21 7.91 -15.98
C ARG A 81 -8.93 8.29 -14.68
N VAL A 82 -8.47 7.81 -13.54
CA VAL A 82 -9.11 8.07 -12.24
C VAL A 82 -8.29 9.01 -11.35
N THR A 83 -6.95 8.95 -11.42
CA THR A 83 -6.09 9.82 -10.60
C THR A 83 -5.82 11.18 -11.25
N GLY A 84 -6.06 11.32 -12.55
CA GLY A 84 -5.57 12.44 -13.33
C GLY A 84 -4.05 12.36 -13.57
N LEU A 85 -3.49 13.44 -14.15
CA LEU A 85 -2.08 13.52 -14.50
C LEU A 85 -1.24 14.35 -13.50
N GLU A 86 -1.86 14.89 -12.46
CA GLU A 86 -1.19 15.76 -11.49
C GLU A 86 -0.93 15.06 -10.15
N ARG A 87 -1.79 14.12 -9.76
CA ARG A 87 -1.65 13.39 -8.49
C ARG A 87 -0.88 12.10 -8.71
N PRO A 88 0.35 11.98 -8.15
CA PRO A 88 1.11 10.75 -8.25
C PRO A 88 0.44 9.61 -7.49
N ALA A 89 0.53 8.40 -8.06
CA ALA A 89 -0.09 7.21 -7.49
C ALA A 89 0.80 5.98 -7.63
N LEU A 90 0.79 5.14 -6.58
CA LEU A 90 1.50 3.86 -6.53
C LEU A 90 0.65 2.81 -5.83
N PHE A 91 0.34 1.70 -6.52
CA PHE A 91 -0.45 0.61 -5.97
C PHE A 91 0.31 -0.71 -6.04
N TYR A 92 0.53 -1.32 -4.88
CA TYR A 92 1.25 -2.59 -4.77
C TYR A 92 0.34 -3.77 -5.12
N ARG A 93 0.91 -4.72 -5.84
CA ARG A 93 0.30 -6.04 -6.03
C ARG A 93 0.30 -6.82 -4.71
N SER A 94 -0.54 -7.84 -4.59
CA SER A 94 -0.66 -8.67 -3.38
C SER A 94 0.63 -9.38 -2.96
N ASP A 95 1.57 -9.58 -3.89
CA ASP A 95 2.88 -10.17 -3.62
C ASP A 95 3.91 -9.19 -3.02
N MET A 96 3.62 -7.89 -3.05
CA MET A 96 4.51 -6.80 -2.63
C MET A 96 5.82 -6.68 -3.42
N HIS A 97 6.02 -7.53 -4.45
CA HIS A 97 7.17 -7.56 -5.36
C HIS A 97 6.89 -6.85 -6.69
N SER A 98 5.65 -6.49 -6.93
CA SER A 98 5.20 -5.74 -8.10
C SER A 98 4.32 -4.57 -7.68
N ALA A 99 4.38 -3.48 -8.43
CA ALA A 99 3.51 -2.32 -8.25
C ALA A 99 3.17 -1.69 -9.60
N VAL A 100 2.10 -0.91 -9.64
CA VAL A 100 1.75 -0.06 -10.77
C VAL A 100 1.76 1.40 -10.35
N ALA A 101 2.46 2.24 -11.11
CA ALA A 101 2.52 3.68 -10.94
C ALA A 101 1.81 4.38 -12.10
N ASN A 102 1.18 5.53 -11.84
CA ASN A 102 0.60 6.37 -12.86
C ASN A 102 1.64 7.26 -13.55
N THR A 103 1.23 8.00 -14.58
CA THR A 103 2.13 8.88 -15.34
C THR A 103 2.76 9.94 -14.45
N ALA A 104 2.02 10.57 -13.55
CA ALA A 104 2.55 11.60 -12.64
C ALA A 104 3.66 11.06 -11.71
N ALA A 105 3.51 9.84 -11.17
CA ALA A 105 4.53 9.23 -10.34
C ALA A 105 5.79 8.85 -11.12
N LEU A 106 5.63 8.34 -12.34
CA LEU A 106 6.76 8.02 -13.23
C LEU A 106 7.54 9.27 -13.65
N ASP A 107 6.84 10.36 -13.95
CA ASP A 107 7.44 11.64 -14.31
C ASP A 107 8.24 12.22 -13.14
N LEU A 108 7.63 12.27 -11.96
CA LEU A 108 8.28 12.74 -10.73
C LEU A 108 9.57 11.98 -10.41
N ALA A 109 9.61 10.69 -10.71
CA ALA A 109 10.79 9.84 -10.50
C ALA A 109 11.80 9.89 -11.66
N GLY A 110 11.52 10.65 -12.73
CA GLY A 110 12.35 10.71 -13.93
C GLY A 110 12.44 9.37 -14.66
N LEU A 111 11.37 8.58 -14.64
CA LEU A 111 11.29 7.27 -15.28
C LEU A 111 10.51 7.29 -16.58
N LEU A 112 9.75 8.37 -16.84
CA LEU A 112 8.86 8.47 -18.00
C LEU A 112 9.63 8.56 -19.31
N GLU A 113 10.73 9.30 -19.31
CA GLU A 113 11.59 9.48 -20.46
C GLU A 113 12.91 8.68 -20.35
N GLY A 114 13.45 8.30 -21.49
CA GLY A 114 14.74 7.60 -21.57
C GLY A 114 14.69 6.11 -21.24
N GLU A 115 15.84 5.49 -21.27
CA GLU A 115 16.03 4.04 -21.03
C GLU A 115 16.59 3.76 -19.60
N ARG A 116 16.19 4.57 -18.62
CA ARG A 116 16.69 4.36 -17.25
C ARG A 116 16.38 2.94 -16.80
N GLN A 117 17.43 2.25 -16.36
CA GLN A 117 17.36 0.93 -15.73
C GLN A 117 17.63 1.08 -14.24
N VAL A 118 17.04 0.20 -13.44
CA VAL A 118 17.27 0.10 -12.00
C VAL A 118 17.91 -1.26 -11.73
N GLU A 119 19.10 -1.26 -11.17
CA GLU A 119 19.79 -2.51 -10.82
C GLU A 119 18.94 -3.30 -9.81
N GLY A 120 18.75 -4.59 -10.08
CA GLY A 120 17.92 -5.47 -9.27
C GLY A 120 16.42 -5.21 -9.38
N GLY A 121 15.97 -4.38 -10.34
CA GLY A 121 14.55 -4.10 -10.58
C GLY A 121 14.22 -4.11 -12.07
N VAL A 122 12.93 -4.18 -12.38
CA VAL A 122 12.42 -4.15 -13.76
C VAL A 122 11.38 -3.03 -13.90
N ILE A 123 11.57 -2.17 -14.90
CA ILE A 123 10.57 -1.23 -15.39
C ILE A 123 9.99 -1.84 -16.66
N GLU A 124 8.74 -2.30 -16.60
CA GLU A 124 8.08 -2.91 -17.75
C GLU A 124 7.74 -1.83 -18.79
N ARG A 125 8.03 -2.10 -20.07
CA ARG A 125 7.90 -1.12 -21.16
C ARG A 125 7.05 -1.66 -22.29
N GLU A 126 6.35 -0.75 -22.94
CA GLU A 126 5.67 -0.99 -24.22
C GLU A 126 6.69 -1.20 -25.34
N PRO A 127 6.27 -1.76 -26.51
CA PRO A 127 7.17 -1.93 -27.66
C PRO A 127 7.88 -0.66 -28.12
N GLY A 128 7.31 0.50 -27.83
CA GLY A 128 7.92 1.83 -28.12
C GLY A 128 8.91 2.33 -27.07
N GLY A 129 9.21 1.54 -26.04
CA GLY A 129 10.16 1.90 -24.97
C GLY A 129 9.55 2.70 -23.81
N THR A 130 8.30 3.13 -23.92
CA THR A 130 7.61 3.89 -22.87
C THR A 130 7.19 2.96 -21.72
N PRO A 131 7.38 3.35 -20.45
CA PRO A 131 6.95 2.52 -19.30
C PRO A 131 5.45 2.24 -19.30
N THR A 132 5.08 0.98 -19.04
CA THR A 132 3.66 0.59 -18.88
C THR A 132 3.05 1.09 -17.57
N GLY A 133 3.90 1.42 -16.60
CA GLY A 133 3.55 1.69 -15.20
C GLY A 133 3.91 0.56 -14.27
N ILE A 134 4.09 -0.66 -14.75
CA ILE A 134 4.47 -1.81 -13.94
C ILE A 134 5.94 -1.74 -13.57
N LEU A 135 6.20 -1.85 -12.27
CA LEU A 135 7.52 -1.87 -11.64
C LEU A 135 7.66 -3.15 -10.83
N ARG A 136 8.86 -3.75 -10.86
CA ARG A 136 9.13 -4.97 -10.11
C ARG A 136 10.39 -4.80 -9.27
N GLU A 137 10.40 -5.46 -8.12
CA GLU A 137 11.53 -5.52 -7.18
C GLU A 137 12.07 -4.12 -6.85
N LEU A 138 13.37 -3.91 -6.96
CA LEU A 138 14.01 -2.65 -6.57
C LEU A 138 13.58 -1.44 -7.43
N ALA A 139 12.96 -1.66 -8.61
CA ALA A 139 12.43 -0.55 -9.40
C ALA A 139 11.28 0.19 -8.69
N ILE A 140 10.56 -0.46 -7.79
CA ILE A 140 9.49 0.16 -6.99
C ILE A 140 10.06 1.26 -6.09
N ASN A 141 11.27 1.09 -5.59
CA ASN A 141 11.92 2.06 -4.70
C ASN A 141 12.11 3.42 -5.39
N ALA A 142 12.34 3.43 -6.70
CA ALA A 142 12.49 4.66 -7.47
C ALA A 142 11.25 5.58 -7.42
N ILE A 143 10.06 5.00 -7.20
CA ILE A 143 8.82 5.76 -6.97
C ILE A 143 8.60 5.98 -5.47
N ARG A 144 8.74 4.90 -4.67
CA ARG A 144 8.45 4.92 -3.23
C ARG A 144 9.22 6.00 -2.49
N ASP A 145 10.48 6.24 -2.87
CA ASP A 145 11.36 7.20 -2.21
C ASP A 145 10.91 8.67 -2.41
N HIS A 146 9.95 8.93 -3.30
CA HIS A 146 9.28 10.22 -3.49
C HIS A 146 7.99 10.37 -2.65
N ILE A 147 7.49 9.29 -2.06
CA ILE A 147 6.29 9.34 -1.22
C ILE A 147 6.68 9.98 0.12
N PRO A 148 6.03 11.08 0.53
CA PRO A 148 6.31 11.72 1.81
C PRO A 148 6.13 10.74 2.97
N ALA A 149 7.04 10.76 3.92
CA ALA A 149 6.87 10.02 5.16
C ALA A 149 5.62 10.53 5.92
N PRO A 150 4.86 9.64 6.58
CA PRO A 150 3.74 10.06 7.40
C PRO A 150 4.22 10.99 8.52
N ASN A 151 3.44 12.05 8.82
CA ASN A 151 3.71 12.88 9.98
C ASN A 151 3.30 12.14 11.29
N GLY A 152 3.72 12.70 12.44
CA GLY A 152 3.45 12.07 13.74
C GLY A 152 1.97 11.82 14.00
N GLN A 153 1.11 12.81 13.73
CA GLN A 153 -0.34 12.67 13.92
C GLN A 153 -0.91 11.53 13.05
N HIS A 154 -0.54 11.46 11.78
CA HIS A 154 -0.99 10.40 10.88
C HIS A 154 -0.50 9.02 11.35
N THR A 155 0.73 8.95 11.86
CA THR A 155 1.29 7.73 12.46
C THR A 155 0.47 7.30 13.68
N ASP A 156 0.17 8.21 14.60
CA ASP A 156 -0.60 7.91 15.82
C ASP A 156 -2.01 7.42 15.50
N GLU A 157 -2.68 8.07 14.55
CA GLU A 157 -4.01 7.66 14.07
C GLU A 157 -3.97 6.26 13.44
N ALA A 158 -2.96 5.98 12.62
CA ALA A 158 -2.78 4.67 12.00
C ALA A 158 -2.52 3.56 13.03
N LEU A 159 -1.61 3.81 13.98
CA LEU A 159 -1.29 2.85 15.04
C LEU A 159 -2.50 2.61 15.94
N GLY A 160 -3.26 3.67 16.27
CA GLY A 160 -4.51 3.55 17.04
C GLY A 160 -5.55 2.68 16.33
N ALA A 161 -5.74 2.87 15.01
CA ALA A 161 -6.63 2.04 14.20
C ALA A 161 -6.14 0.58 14.14
N GLY A 162 -4.83 0.38 13.95
CA GLY A 162 -4.22 -0.95 13.95
C GLY A 162 -4.41 -1.70 15.28
N LEU A 163 -4.22 -1.03 16.42
CA LEU A 163 -4.48 -1.63 17.74
C LEU A 163 -5.94 -2.01 17.90
N ALA A 164 -6.88 -1.15 17.50
CA ALA A 164 -8.30 -1.45 17.57
C ALA A 164 -8.67 -2.68 16.72
N GLU A 165 -8.08 -2.80 15.53
CA GLU A 165 -8.28 -3.95 14.65
C GLU A 165 -7.74 -5.24 15.28
N LEU A 166 -6.51 -5.24 15.83
CA LEU A 166 -5.94 -6.40 16.54
C LEU A 166 -6.78 -6.80 17.74
N HIS A 167 -7.26 -5.84 18.52
CA HIS A 167 -8.13 -6.13 19.67
C HIS A 167 -9.45 -6.78 19.22
N SER A 168 -9.98 -6.44 18.03
CA SER A 168 -11.19 -7.08 17.49
C SER A 168 -11.02 -8.58 17.26
N TYR A 169 -9.78 -9.03 17.00
CA TYR A 169 -9.41 -10.44 16.87
C TYR A 169 -8.98 -11.09 18.19
N GLY A 170 -9.01 -10.35 19.29
CA GLY A 170 -8.57 -10.84 20.61
C GLY A 170 -7.05 -10.90 20.78
N ILE A 171 -6.28 -10.27 19.90
CA ILE A 171 -4.83 -10.14 20.02
C ILE A 171 -4.54 -9.01 21.00
N THR A 172 -3.79 -9.33 22.09
CA THR A 172 -3.45 -8.38 23.17
C THR A 172 -1.95 -8.20 23.34
N GLY A 173 -1.13 -8.91 22.56
CA GLY A 173 0.31 -8.76 22.53
C GLY A 173 0.86 -9.04 21.15
N ILE A 174 1.90 -8.31 20.75
CA ILE A 174 2.54 -8.45 19.46
C ILE A 174 4.05 -8.43 19.59
N CYS A 175 4.75 -9.02 18.60
CA CYS A 175 6.19 -8.90 18.42
C CYS A 175 6.44 -8.28 17.05
N GLU A 176 6.77 -6.98 17.03
CA GLU A 176 7.12 -6.26 15.80
C GLU A 176 8.47 -6.71 15.27
N GLN A 177 8.55 -7.07 13.99
CA GLN A 177 9.75 -7.66 13.38
C GLN A 177 10.55 -6.70 12.50
N ARG A 178 9.99 -5.55 12.13
CA ARG A 178 10.62 -4.64 11.18
C ARG A 178 10.42 -3.19 11.58
N MET A 179 11.15 -2.77 12.60
CA MET A 179 11.35 -1.34 12.86
C MET A 179 12.76 -0.98 12.44
N LYS A 180 12.90 -0.04 11.54
CA LYS A 180 14.20 0.54 11.21
C LYS A 180 14.51 1.61 12.26
N ASP A 181 15.60 1.44 12.99
CA ASP A 181 16.01 2.30 14.11
C ASP A 181 16.10 3.80 13.78
N GLN A 182 16.26 4.16 12.52
CA GLN A 182 16.44 5.56 12.09
C GLN A 182 15.18 6.21 11.50
N GLU A 183 14.27 5.43 10.93
CA GLU A 183 13.09 5.93 10.22
C GLU A 183 11.80 5.72 11.01
N ASP A 184 11.66 4.56 11.68
CA ASP A 184 10.39 4.08 12.19
C ASP A 184 10.41 3.78 13.70
N GLY A 185 11.60 3.81 14.32
CA GLY A 185 11.84 3.20 15.60
C GLY A 185 11.32 3.98 16.82
N PRO A 186 12.18 4.69 17.58
CA PRO A 186 11.80 5.19 18.91
C PRO A 186 10.64 6.18 18.93
N LYS A 187 10.39 6.89 17.82
CA LYS A 187 9.30 7.88 17.72
C LYS A 187 7.92 7.25 17.57
N ALA A 188 7.83 6.04 17.04
CA ALA A 188 6.56 5.34 16.88
C ALA A 188 6.14 4.59 18.17
N LEU A 189 7.04 4.47 19.15
CA LEU A 189 6.78 3.75 20.42
C LEU A 189 6.75 4.68 21.64
N ALA A 190 7.04 5.95 21.48
CA ALA A 190 6.99 6.96 22.53
C ALA A 190 5.61 7.61 22.65
#